data_92e94890001f6fd4d85fdfd6756d65be
#
_entry.id   92e94890001f6fd4d85fdfd6756d65be
#
_cell.length_a   1.000
_cell.length_b   1.000
_cell.length_c   1.000
_cell.angle_alpha   90.00
_cell.angle_beta   90.00
_cell.angle_gamma   90.00
#
_symmetry.space_group_name_H-M   'P 1'
#
loop_
_entity.id
_entity.type
_entity.pdbx_description
1 polymer ?
#
loop_
_entity_poly.entity_id
_entity_poly.type
_entity_poly.pdbx_seq_one_letter_code
_entity_poly.pdbx_strand_id
1 'polypeptide(L)'
;DVCSSDLAIFAAAPAEIFAKGAISIINRVHGEKVLCFGTESAEKEKLLSTAAALINETKEFKKLYKEELKTGIPSIKAKINALNKMDLENLDFELLKSPNNILAVEYAKAVLSYKSDVTLEPILRQGAAYDDAELKKGVSSALAIRQAITEGKLKKVKDAVPGFVYTDLPDKLPCADDIIFYSLLKTPKSEMAKILDCNEGLENRIKALACNCLTLDELKEKLKTKRYTYARLS
;
A
#
# COMPACT_ATOMS: atom_id res chain seq x y z
N ASP A 1 3.02 -11.71 18.66
CA ASP A 1 3.23 -10.99 17.41
C ASP A 1 1.89 -10.40 16.97
N VAL A 2 1.77 -9.08 17.00
CA VAL A 2 0.58 -8.40 16.43
C VAL A 2 1.02 -7.76 15.11
N CYS A 3 0.51 -8.29 14.01
CA CYS A 3 0.74 -7.70 12.70
C CYS A 3 -0.41 -6.74 12.35
N SER A 4 -0.10 -5.55 11.84
CA SER A 4 -1.14 -4.61 11.40
C SER A 4 -1.98 -5.17 10.24
N SER A 5 -1.45 -6.14 9.49
CA SER A 5 -2.18 -6.86 8.44
C SER A 5 -3.29 -7.78 8.98
N ASP A 6 -3.23 -8.17 10.26
CA ASP A 6 -4.27 -8.95 10.92
C ASP A 6 -5.55 -8.12 11.14
N LEU A 7 -5.44 -6.80 11.04
CA LEU A 7 -6.57 -5.88 11.09
C LEU A 7 -6.98 -5.53 9.66
N ALA A 8 -7.99 -6.18 9.14
CA ALA A 8 -8.45 -6.05 7.75
C ALA A 8 -8.62 -4.60 7.29
N ILE A 9 -9.06 -3.71 8.18
CA ILE A 9 -9.25 -2.29 7.87
C ILE A 9 -7.93 -1.59 7.51
N PHE A 10 -6.81 -1.99 8.11
CA PHE A 10 -5.50 -1.42 7.81
C PHE A 10 -4.83 -2.14 6.65
N ALA A 11 -5.01 -3.47 6.55
CA ALA A 11 -4.41 -4.28 5.50
C ALA A 11 -4.88 -3.86 4.09
N ALA A 12 -6.15 -3.45 3.96
CA ALA A 12 -6.75 -2.98 2.71
C ALA A 12 -6.61 -1.46 2.49
N ALA A 13 -5.96 -0.74 3.42
CA ALA A 13 -5.88 0.72 3.38
C ALA A 13 -4.66 1.21 2.58
N PRO A 14 -4.69 2.48 2.10
CA PRO A 14 -3.51 3.14 1.57
C PRO A 14 -2.34 3.16 2.56
N ALA A 15 -1.10 3.23 2.04
CA ALA A 15 0.14 3.16 2.83
C ALA A 15 0.16 4.12 4.05
N GLU A 16 -0.41 5.31 3.91
CA GLU A 16 -0.51 6.29 5.02
C GLU A 16 -1.34 5.75 6.19
N ILE A 17 -2.51 5.16 5.90
CA ILE A 17 -3.41 4.63 6.93
C ILE A 17 -2.86 3.34 7.51
N PHE A 18 -2.27 2.48 6.68
CA PHE A 18 -1.56 1.29 7.10
C PHE A 18 -0.45 1.63 8.10
N ALA A 19 0.41 2.58 7.77
CA ALA A 19 1.51 3.03 8.63
C ALA A 19 1.01 3.64 9.95
N LYS A 20 -0.01 4.50 9.89
CA LYS A 20 -0.64 5.08 11.09
C LYS A 20 -1.23 3.99 12.00
N GLY A 21 -1.90 3.01 11.41
CA GLY A 21 -2.44 1.86 12.14
C GLY A 21 -1.34 1.06 12.83
N ALA A 22 -0.27 0.72 12.11
CA ALA A 22 0.87 -0.01 12.65
C ALA A 22 1.49 0.72 13.86
N ILE A 23 1.85 2.00 13.71
CA ILE A 23 2.46 2.79 14.79
C ILE A 23 1.48 2.96 15.95
N SER A 24 0.19 3.15 15.70
CA SER A 24 -0.83 3.24 16.75
C SER A 24 -0.92 1.97 17.61
N ILE A 25 -0.80 0.80 16.98
CA ILE A 25 -0.79 -0.50 17.67
C ILE A 25 0.50 -0.67 18.47
N ILE A 26 1.66 -0.42 17.85
CA ILE A 26 2.96 -0.57 18.47
C ILE A 26 3.10 0.36 19.69
N ASN A 27 2.55 1.57 19.62
CA ASN A 27 2.56 2.52 20.74
C ASN A 27 1.83 2.02 21.99
N ARG A 28 0.93 1.03 21.85
CA ARG A 28 0.22 0.41 22.98
C ARG A 28 0.99 -0.73 23.62
N VAL A 29 2.09 -1.17 23.01
CA VAL A 29 2.96 -2.19 23.56
C VAL A 29 3.97 -1.54 24.51
N HIS A 30 4.20 -2.15 25.67
CA HIS A 30 5.19 -1.69 26.63
C HIS A 30 6.58 -2.21 26.26
N GLY A 31 7.61 -1.46 26.62
CA GLY A 31 9.02 -1.81 26.41
C GLY A 31 9.65 -1.07 25.22
N GLU A 32 10.87 -1.46 24.89
CA GLU A 32 11.60 -0.96 23.74
C GLU A 32 10.92 -1.43 22.44
N LYS A 33 10.74 -0.50 21.52
CA LYS A 33 10.00 -0.75 20.28
C LYS A 33 10.86 -0.47 19.07
N VAL A 34 11.06 -1.48 18.24
CA VAL A 34 11.80 -1.37 16.99
C VAL A 34 10.89 -1.87 15.85
N LEU A 35 10.65 -1.03 14.85
CA LEU A 35 9.95 -1.40 13.63
C LEU A 35 10.95 -1.64 12.51
N CYS A 36 11.13 -2.92 12.15
CA CYS A 36 11.95 -3.33 11.01
C CYS A 36 11.09 -3.46 9.76
N PHE A 37 11.56 -2.94 8.64
CA PHE A 37 10.85 -3.02 7.35
C PHE A 37 11.82 -2.99 6.17
N GLY A 38 11.44 -3.68 5.09
CA GLY A 38 12.25 -3.72 3.87
C GLY A 38 12.08 -2.47 3.02
N THR A 39 13.19 -1.89 2.55
CA THR A 39 13.22 -0.71 1.68
C THR A 39 14.14 -0.94 0.48
N GLU A 40 13.97 -0.18 -0.57
CA GLU A 40 14.93 -0.10 -1.68
C GLU A 40 16.10 0.82 -1.35
N SER A 41 15.97 1.68 -0.31
CA SER A 41 17.04 2.53 0.22
C SER A 41 17.02 2.47 1.74
N ALA A 42 18.08 1.98 2.36
CA ALA A 42 18.19 1.81 3.81
C ALA A 42 18.69 3.07 4.56
N GLU A 43 18.63 4.25 3.93
CA GLU A 43 19.11 5.50 4.52
C GLU A 43 18.07 6.13 5.46
N LYS A 44 18.11 5.74 6.73
CA LYS A 44 17.19 6.18 7.79
C LYS A 44 17.05 7.70 7.90
N GLU A 45 18.15 8.41 7.81
CA GLU A 45 18.17 9.89 7.92
C GLU A 45 17.42 10.55 6.77
N LYS A 46 17.60 10.06 5.55
CA LYS A 46 16.86 10.54 4.39
C LYS A 46 15.36 10.23 4.48
N LEU A 47 15.00 9.06 5.02
CA LEU A 47 13.59 8.73 5.27
C LEU A 47 12.96 9.71 6.26
N LEU A 48 13.64 10.01 7.36
CA LEU A 48 13.14 10.92 8.39
C LEU A 48 13.05 12.37 7.89
N SER A 49 14.06 12.86 7.16
CA SER A 49 14.06 14.23 6.60
C SER A 49 12.95 14.39 5.54
N THR A 50 12.77 13.41 4.66
CA THR A 50 11.69 13.40 3.67
C THR A 50 10.32 13.36 4.35
N ALA A 51 10.15 12.53 5.38
CA ALA A 51 8.91 12.45 6.15
C ALA A 51 8.60 13.78 6.86
N ALA A 52 9.59 14.42 7.49
CA ALA A 52 9.42 15.71 8.16
C ALA A 52 8.99 16.82 7.18
N ALA A 53 9.57 16.87 5.99
CA ALA A 53 9.18 17.80 4.95
C ALA A 53 7.74 17.58 4.46
N LEU A 54 7.32 16.31 4.34
CA LEU A 54 5.96 15.95 3.91
C LEU A 54 4.89 16.22 4.99
N ILE A 55 5.25 16.22 6.27
CA ILE A 55 4.33 16.55 7.37
C ILE A 55 4.11 18.05 7.43
N ASN A 56 5.17 18.83 7.24
CA ASN A 56 5.13 20.30 7.32
C ASN A 56 4.62 20.90 6.01
N GLU A 57 3.37 20.57 5.66
CA GLU A 57 2.70 21.12 4.47
C GLU A 57 2.53 22.64 4.61
N THR A 58 3.52 23.39 4.14
CA THR A 58 3.48 24.85 4.12
C THR A 58 2.35 25.37 3.21
N LYS A 59 1.97 26.64 3.38
CA LYS A 59 0.99 27.27 2.47
C LYS A 59 1.49 27.26 1.03
N GLU A 60 2.78 27.40 0.83
CA GLU A 60 3.44 27.36 -0.48
C GLU A 60 3.33 25.97 -1.10
N PHE A 61 3.67 24.90 -0.36
CA PHE A 61 3.49 23.54 -0.80
C PHE A 61 2.04 23.27 -1.26
N LYS A 62 1.06 23.66 -0.43
CA LYS A 62 -0.37 23.46 -0.76
C LYS A 62 -0.78 24.18 -2.04
N LYS A 63 -0.22 25.35 -2.31
CA LYS A 63 -0.47 26.09 -3.55
C LYS A 63 0.11 25.36 -4.76
N LEU A 64 1.40 25.04 -4.71
CA LEU A 64 2.10 24.32 -5.77
C LEU A 64 1.47 22.96 -6.06
N TYR A 65 1.13 22.22 -5.00
CA TYR A 65 0.47 20.91 -5.14
C TYR A 65 -0.89 21.01 -5.84
N LYS A 66 -1.72 22.01 -5.49
CA LYS A 66 -3.00 22.24 -6.17
C LYS A 66 -2.80 22.61 -7.65
N GLU A 67 -1.78 23.39 -7.98
CA GLU A 67 -1.43 23.73 -9.35
C GLU A 67 -1.06 22.49 -10.17
N GLU A 68 -0.23 21.62 -9.60
CA GLU A 68 0.16 20.35 -10.21
C GLU A 68 -1.04 19.41 -10.42
N LEU A 69 -1.94 19.30 -9.44
CA LEU A 69 -3.15 18.48 -9.58
C LEU A 69 -4.08 18.94 -10.72
N LYS A 70 -4.13 20.23 -11.00
CA LYS A 70 -4.93 20.77 -12.13
C LYS A 70 -4.44 20.28 -13.50
N THR A 71 -3.19 19.86 -13.60
CA THR A 71 -2.62 19.29 -14.84
C THR A 71 -3.11 17.86 -15.12
N GLY A 72 -3.86 17.24 -14.18
CA GLY A 72 -4.40 15.89 -14.31
C GLY A 72 -3.42 14.76 -14.05
N ILE A 73 -2.25 15.06 -13.46
CA ILE A 73 -1.26 14.04 -13.09
C ILE A 73 -1.66 13.33 -11.78
N PRO A 74 -1.17 12.10 -11.53
CA PRO A 74 -1.41 11.38 -10.28
C PRO A 74 -0.92 12.16 -9.06
N SER A 75 -1.65 12.04 -7.94
CA SER A 75 -1.38 12.75 -6.67
C SER A 75 0.07 12.63 -6.20
N ILE A 76 0.68 11.44 -6.26
CA ILE A 76 2.10 11.22 -5.90
C ILE A 76 3.01 12.06 -6.79
N LYS A 77 2.79 12.04 -8.11
CA LYS A 77 3.59 12.82 -9.05
C LYS A 77 3.42 14.32 -8.84
N ALA A 78 2.21 14.77 -8.54
CA ALA A 78 1.93 16.16 -8.19
C ALA A 78 2.65 16.58 -6.90
N LYS A 79 2.70 15.71 -5.88
CA LYS A 79 3.47 15.97 -4.65
C LYS A 79 4.96 16.10 -4.93
N ILE A 80 5.53 15.18 -5.70
CA ILE A 80 6.95 15.23 -6.08
C ILE A 80 7.28 16.52 -6.81
N ASN A 81 6.48 16.90 -7.81
CA ASN A 81 6.69 18.13 -8.57
C ASN A 81 6.60 19.37 -7.69
N ALA A 82 5.63 19.42 -6.78
CA ALA A 82 5.47 20.55 -5.85
C ALA A 82 6.69 20.68 -4.91
N LEU A 83 7.18 19.56 -4.38
CA LEU A 83 8.36 19.54 -3.51
C LEU A 83 9.64 19.93 -4.28
N ASN A 84 9.79 19.45 -5.52
CA ASN A 84 10.91 19.84 -6.39
C ASN A 84 10.97 21.35 -6.63
N LYS A 85 9.82 22.01 -6.76
CA LYS A 85 9.73 23.46 -6.94
C LYS A 85 10.06 24.26 -5.66
N MET A 86 10.02 23.60 -4.51
CA MET A 86 10.34 24.26 -3.23
C MET A 86 11.83 24.28 -2.91
N ASP A 87 12.66 23.59 -3.71
CA ASP A 87 14.13 23.52 -3.56
C ASP A 87 14.57 23.22 -2.11
N LEU A 88 13.92 22.25 -1.48
CA LEU A 88 14.21 21.83 -0.12
C LEU A 88 15.46 20.96 -0.08
N GLU A 89 16.46 21.40 0.66
CA GLU A 89 17.66 20.62 0.92
C GLU A 89 17.34 19.28 1.63
N ASN A 90 18.03 18.22 1.28
CA ASN A 90 17.93 16.88 1.89
C ASN A 90 16.63 16.09 1.59
N LEU A 91 15.87 16.43 0.55
CA LEU A 91 14.80 15.56 0.08
C LEU A 91 15.32 14.56 -0.95
N ASP A 92 15.02 13.29 -0.71
CA ASP A 92 15.28 12.23 -1.68
C ASP A 92 13.97 11.81 -2.35
N PHE A 93 13.73 12.35 -3.55
CA PHE A 93 12.53 12.04 -4.34
C PHE A 93 12.53 10.60 -4.89
N GLU A 94 13.68 9.95 -4.96
CA GLU A 94 13.76 8.54 -5.34
C GLU A 94 13.00 7.66 -4.33
N LEU A 95 12.96 8.06 -3.06
CA LEU A 95 12.17 7.39 -2.03
C LEU A 95 10.66 7.37 -2.33
N LEU A 96 10.16 8.32 -3.13
CA LEU A 96 8.74 8.39 -3.46
C LEU A 96 8.38 7.69 -4.77
N LYS A 97 9.34 7.00 -5.40
CA LYS A 97 9.12 6.29 -6.66
C LYS A 97 8.83 4.80 -6.49
N SER A 98 9.28 4.20 -5.41
CA SER A 98 9.13 2.76 -5.19
C SER A 98 8.18 2.44 -4.03
N PRO A 99 7.37 1.38 -4.14
CA PRO A 99 6.31 1.07 -3.18
C PRO A 99 6.80 0.88 -1.74
N ASN A 100 7.93 0.19 -1.53
CA ASN A 100 8.42 -0.06 -0.17
C ASN A 100 9.03 1.21 0.44
N ASN A 101 9.69 2.05 -0.34
CA ASN A 101 10.18 3.34 0.13
C ASN A 101 9.03 4.30 0.46
N ILE A 102 7.94 4.31 -0.34
CA ILE A 102 6.72 5.07 -0.02
C ILE A 102 6.19 4.64 1.34
N LEU A 103 6.05 3.33 1.59
CA LEU A 103 5.60 2.81 2.87
C LEU A 103 6.57 3.18 4.01
N ALA A 104 7.88 3.11 3.77
CA ALA A 104 8.90 3.52 4.73
C ALA A 104 8.77 5.00 5.14
N VAL A 105 8.54 5.88 4.17
CA VAL A 105 8.29 7.31 4.42
C VAL A 105 6.99 7.50 5.21
N GLU A 106 5.93 6.73 4.93
CA GLU A 106 4.68 6.80 5.69
C GLU A 106 4.85 6.31 7.14
N TYR A 107 5.68 5.27 7.40
CA TYR A 107 6.06 4.89 8.76
C TYR A 107 6.78 6.04 9.49
N ALA A 108 7.76 6.67 8.84
CA ALA A 108 8.49 7.80 9.41
C ALA A 108 7.55 8.98 9.70
N LYS A 109 6.61 9.29 8.80
CA LYS A 109 5.57 10.31 9.02
C LYS A 109 4.70 9.96 10.24
N ALA A 110 4.28 8.71 10.37
CA ALA A 110 3.45 8.27 11.49
C ALA A 110 4.21 8.38 12.82
N VAL A 111 5.48 7.94 12.89
CA VAL A 111 6.35 8.09 14.07
C VAL A 111 6.48 9.55 14.47
N LEU A 112 6.80 10.43 13.53
CA LEU A 112 6.95 11.86 13.81
C LEU A 112 5.63 12.52 14.24
N SER A 113 4.52 12.19 13.54
CA SER A 113 3.20 12.76 13.82
C SER A 113 2.66 12.37 15.19
N TYR A 114 2.88 11.13 15.61
CA TYR A 114 2.46 10.62 16.93
C TYR A 114 3.47 10.90 18.03
N LYS A 115 4.62 11.50 17.71
CA LYS A 115 5.75 11.65 18.64
C LYS A 115 6.09 10.32 19.31
N SER A 116 6.11 9.26 18.50
CA SER A 116 6.31 7.90 18.94
C SER A 116 7.76 7.63 19.32
N ASP A 117 7.98 6.79 20.33
CA ASP A 117 9.29 6.27 20.76
C ASP A 117 9.75 5.06 19.95
N VAL A 118 9.03 4.67 18.91
CA VAL A 118 9.39 3.58 18.01
C VAL A 118 10.65 3.93 17.21
N THR A 119 11.66 3.09 17.34
CA THR A 119 12.87 3.15 16.50
C THR A 119 12.57 2.51 15.15
N LEU A 120 12.85 3.24 14.08
CA LEU A 120 12.73 2.72 12.70
C LEU A 120 14.03 2.05 12.29
N GLU A 121 13.94 0.84 11.74
CA GLU A 121 15.09 0.09 11.24
C GLU A 121 14.85 -0.37 9.80
N PRO A 122 15.23 0.46 8.81
CA PRO A 122 15.11 0.10 7.40
C PRO A 122 16.14 -0.95 7.02
N ILE A 123 15.69 -2.03 6.38
CA ILE A 123 16.54 -3.12 5.90
C ILE A 123 16.53 -3.08 4.38
N LEU A 124 17.72 -3.02 3.77
CA LEU A 124 17.85 -3.05 2.32
C LEU A 124 17.32 -4.36 1.76
N ARG A 125 16.36 -4.28 0.86
CA ARG A 125 15.81 -5.46 0.18
C ARG A 125 16.87 -6.09 -0.72
N GLN A 126 16.91 -7.40 -0.65
CA GLN A 126 17.76 -8.23 -1.53
C GLN A 126 16.87 -9.09 -2.43
N GLY A 127 17.24 -9.25 -3.69
CA GLY A 127 16.59 -10.15 -4.64
C GLY A 127 15.61 -9.47 -5.58
N ALA A 128 14.46 -10.11 -5.84
CA ALA A 128 13.50 -9.70 -6.86
C ALA A 128 12.83 -8.35 -6.53
N ALA A 129 12.57 -7.53 -7.55
CA ALA A 129 11.78 -6.32 -7.42
C ALA A 129 10.36 -6.66 -6.93
N TYR A 130 9.67 -5.66 -6.36
CA TYR A 130 8.32 -5.87 -5.78
C TYR A 130 7.31 -6.38 -6.80
N ASP A 131 7.38 -5.91 -8.03
CA ASP A 131 6.51 -6.23 -9.16
C ASP A 131 7.03 -7.33 -10.08
N ASP A 132 8.16 -7.98 -9.71
CA ASP A 132 8.71 -9.09 -10.47
C ASP A 132 7.79 -10.31 -10.39
N ALA A 133 7.17 -10.66 -11.50
CA ALA A 133 6.25 -11.80 -11.61
C ALA A 133 6.96 -13.13 -11.90
N GLU A 134 8.28 -13.12 -12.10
CA GLU A 134 9.05 -14.34 -12.40
C GLU A 134 9.54 -15.04 -11.13
N LEU A 135 9.38 -16.35 -11.08
CA LEU A 135 9.97 -17.18 -10.04
C LEU A 135 11.48 -17.31 -10.25
N LYS A 136 12.25 -16.90 -9.23
CA LYS A 136 13.71 -17.02 -9.19
C LYS A 136 14.14 -17.97 -8.07
N LYS A 137 15.24 -18.68 -8.26
CA LYS A 137 15.81 -19.50 -7.18
C LYS A 137 16.27 -18.62 -6.02
N GLY A 138 15.92 -19.02 -4.82
CA GLY A 138 16.34 -18.41 -3.57
C GLY A 138 15.40 -17.30 -3.09
N VAL A 139 15.25 -16.21 -3.84
CA VAL A 139 14.39 -15.08 -3.43
C VAL A 139 13.50 -14.65 -4.58
N SER A 140 12.20 -14.89 -4.42
CA SER A 140 11.16 -14.46 -5.36
C SER A 140 10.22 -13.44 -4.71
N SER A 141 9.55 -12.62 -5.53
CA SER A 141 8.53 -11.72 -5.01
C SER A 141 7.32 -12.52 -4.49
N ALA A 142 6.60 -11.97 -3.52
CA ALA A 142 5.35 -12.57 -3.05
C ALA A 142 4.29 -12.63 -4.18
N LEU A 143 4.36 -11.72 -5.16
CA LEU A 143 3.51 -11.73 -6.34
C LEU A 143 3.77 -12.97 -7.19
N ALA A 144 5.03 -13.25 -7.53
CA ALA A 144 5.42 -14.43 -8.31
C ALA A 144 5.00 -15.74 -7.63
N ILE A 145 5.17 -15.83 -6.30
CA ILE A 145 4.77 -17.00 -5.52
C ILE A 145 3.25 -17.18 -5.57
N ARG A 146 2.46 -16.15 -5.29
CA ARG A 146 1.00 -16.21 -5.33
C ARG A 146 0.49 -16.57 -6.73
N GLN A 147 1.08 -15.98 -7.77
CA GLN A 147 0.72 -16.31 -9.15
C GLN A 147 1.00 -17.77 -9.47
N ALA A 148 2.15 -18.31 -9.07
CA ALA A 148 2.47 -19.73 -9.28
C ALA A 148 1.51 -20.67 -8.55
N ILE A 149 1.05 -20.32 -7.34
CA ILE A 149 0.03 -21.08 -6.61
C ILE A 149 -1.30 -21.05 -7.36
N THR A 150 -1.74 -19.86 -7.79
CA THR A 150 -2.98 -19.67 -8.55
C THR A 150 -2.97 -20.49 -9.86
N GLU A 151 -1.83 -20.58 -10.53
CA GLU A 151 -1.63 -21.35 -11.76
C GLU A 151 -1.45 -22.86 -11.52
N GLY A 152 -1.54 -23.33 -10.26
CA GLY A 152 -1.35 -24.74 -9.91
C GLY A 152 0.11 -25.23 -10.03
N LYS A 153 1.06 -24.30 -10.05
CA LYS A 153 2.51 -24.59 -10.22
C LYS A 153 3.25 -24.65 -8.88
N LEU A 154 2.61 -25.10 -7.79
CA LEU A 154 3.16 -25.11 -6.43
C LEU A 154 4.55 -25.76 -6.36
N LYS A 155 4.79 -26.83 -7.13
CA LYS A 155 6.12 -27.51 -7.17
C LYS A 155 7.27 -26.59 -7.56
N LYS A 156 7.02 -25.55 -8.36
CA LYS A 156 8.05 -24.58 -8.79
C LYS A 156 8.39 -23.59 -7.66
N VAL A 157 7.53 -23.44 -6.68
CA VAL A 157 7.74 -22.53 -5.55
C VAL A 157 8.75 -23.12 -4.54
N LYS A 158 8.97 -24.42 -4.55
CA LYS A 158 9.86 -25.12 -3.59
C LYS A 158 11.25 -24.49 -3.48
N ASP A 159 11.85 -24.10 -4.60
CA ASP A 159 13.19 -23.51 -4.64
C ASP A 159 13.18 -21.99 -4.45
N ALA A 160 12.01 -21.38 -4.35
CA ALA A 160 11.82 -19.93 -4.25
C ALA A 160 11.50 -19.46 -2.82
N VAL A 161 11.28 -20.40 -1.90
CA VAL A 161 10.96 -20.12 -0.48
C VAL A 161 11.75 -21.07 0.44
N PRO A 162 11.94 -20.70 1.71
CA PRO A 162 12.50 -21.63 2.71
C PRO A 162 11.67 -22.90 2.84
N GLY A 163 12.32 -24.04 3.10
CA GLY A 163 11.65 -25.35 3.17
C GLY A 163 10.49 -25.40 4.17
N PHE A 164 10.62 -24.76 5.33
CA PHE A 164 9.56 -24.70 6.32
C PHE A 164 8.36 -23.87 5.86
N VAL A 165 8.58 -22.83 5.05
CA VAL A 165 7.48 -22.06 4.43
C VAL A 165 6.77 -22.91 3.38
N TYR A 166 7.52 -23.66 2.59
CA TYR A 166 6.94 -24.50 1.53
C TYR A 166 5.95 -25.54 2.07
N THR A 167 6.23 -26.13 3.26
CA THR A 167 5.33 -27.10 3.89
C THR A 167 3.99 -26.52 4.33
N ASP A 168 3.96 -25.21 4.61
CA ASP A 168 2.77 -24.51 5.09
C ASP A 168 2.02 -23.76 3.98
N LEU A 169 2.52 -23.80 2.72
CA LEU A 169 1.84 -23.15 1.61
C LEU A 169 0.54 -23.90 1.26
N PRO A 170 -0.55 -23.17 1.04
CA PRO A 170 -1.80 -23.77 0.61
C PRO A 170 -1.75 -24.21 -0.87
N ASP A 171 -2.45 -25.27 -1.20
CA ASP A 171 -2.60 -25.72 -2.59
C ASP A 171 -3.35 -24.71 -3.46
N LYS A 172 -4.24 -23.95 -2.84
CA LYS A 172 -4.99 -22.87 -3.47
C LYS A 172 -5.07 -21.66 -2.53
N LEU A 173 -4.93 -20.47 -3.10
CA LEU A 173 -5.17 -19.24 -2.33
C LEU A 173 -6.67 -19.15 -1.97
N PRO A 174 -7.00 -18.69 -0.75
CA PRO A 174 -8.39 -18.41 -0.40
C PRO A 174 -8.95 -17.34 -1.34
N CYS A 175 -10.17 -17.54 -1.80
CA CYS A 175 -10.89 -16.58 -2.63
C CYS A 175 -12.17 -16.18 -1.90
N ALA A 176 -12.37 -14.87 -1.73
CA ALA A 176 -13.56 -14.30 -1.11
C ALA A 176 -14.43 -13.52 -2.12
N ASP A 177 -14.15 -13.64 -3.40
CA ASP A 177 -14.75 -12.80 -4.46
C ASP A 177 -16.27 -12.86 -4.46
N ASP A 178 -16.86 -14.04 -4.30
CA ASP A 178 -18.32 -14.21 -4.28
C ASP A 178 -18.93 -13.52 -3.05
N ILE A 179 -18.27 -13.61 -1.89
CA ILE A 179 -18.73 -12.97 -0.64
C ILE A 179 -18.62 -11.45 -0.78
N ILE A 180 -17.52 -10.95 -1.32
CA ILE A 180 -17.31 -9.52 -1.57
C ILE A 180 -18.36 -9.04 -2.57
N PHE A 181 -18.55 -9.73 -3.67
CA PHE A 181 -19.50 -9.35 -4.70
C PHE A 181 -20.92 -9.32 -4.18
N TYR A 182 -21.33 -10.36 -3.45
CA TYR A 182 -22.61 -10.38 -2.76
C TYR A 182 -22.78 -9.19 -1.79
N SER A 183 -21.75 -8.90 -1.00
CA SER A 183 -21.76 -7.77 -0.07
C SER A 183 -21.94 -6.44 -0.79
N LEU A 184 -21.24 -6.24 -1.93
CA LEU A 184 -21.38 -5.04 -2.76
C LEU A 184 -22.79 -4.89 -3.33
N LEU A 185 -23.45 -5.99 -3.70
CA LEU A 185 -24.84 -5.99 -4.16
C LEU A 185 -25.82 -5.65 -3.03
N LYS A 186 -25.62 -6.19 -1.84
CA LYS A 186 -26.53 -6.05 -0.69
C LYS A 186 -26.40 -4.72 0.04
N THR A 187 -25.18 -4.22 0.23
CA THR A 187 -24.93 -3.02 1.06
C THR A 187 -25.57 -1.78 0.45
N PRO A 188 -26.38 -1.02 1.17
CA PRO A 188 -26.96 0.24 0.68
C PRO A 188 -25.89 1.27 0.33
N LYS A 189 -26.15 2.16 -0.63
CA LYS A 189 -25.23 3.23 -1.03
C LYS A 189 -24.78 4.11 0.14
N SER A 190 -25.69 4.41 1.05
CA SER A 190 -25.44 5.22 2.25
C SER A 190 -24.44 4.57 3.21
N GLU A 191 -24.43 3.24 3.28
CA GLU A 191 -23.47 2.49 4.09
C GLU A 191 -22.12 2.35 3.34
N MET A 192 -22.16 2.13 2.03
CA MET A 192 -20.95 2.08 1.21
C MET A 192 -20.18 3.40 1.26
N ALA A 193 -20.87 4.54 1.24
CA ALA A 193 -20.25 5.88 1.34
C ALA A 193 -19.52 6.12 2.68
N LYS A 194 -19.76 5.31 3.71
CA LYS A 194 -19.04 5.35 5.00
C LYS A 194 -17.77 4.52 5.00
N ILE A 195 -17.60 3.64 4.00
CA ILE A 195 -16.40 2.81 3.88
C ILE A 195 -15.24 3.68 3.42
N LEU A 196 -14.08 3.47 4.03
CA LEU A 196 -12.86 4.16 3.68
C LEU A 196 -12.60 4.05 2.16
N ASP A 197 -12.25 5.16 1.52
CA ASP A 197 -11.99 5.28 0.08
C ASP A 197 -13.18 4.97 -0.86
N CYS A 198 -14.34 4.55 -0.33
CA CYS A 198 -15.57 4.41 -1.10
C CYS A 198 -16.37 5.72 -1.12
N ASN A 199 -15.76 6.78 -1.63
CA ASN A 199 -16.32 8.12 -1.67
C ASN A 199 -16.25 8.70 -3.08
N GLU A 200 -16.58 9.99 -3.21
CA GLU A 200 -16.51 10.74 -4.48
C GLU A 200 -17.37 10.15 -5.60
N GLY A 201 -18.44 9.43 -5.26
CA GLY A 201 -19.36 8.82 -6.23
C GLY A 201 -19.01 7.39 -6.63
N LEU A 202 -17.96 6.79 -6.03
CA LEU A 202 -17.60 5.39 -6.28
C LEU A 202 -18.74 4.45 -5.89
N GLU A 203 -19.40 4.69 -4.76
CA GLU A 203 -20.56 3.94 -4.27
C GLU A 203 -21.71 3.92 -5.28
N ASN A 204 -21.94 5.05 -5.97
CA ASN A 204 -22.96 5.13 -7.02
C ASN A 204 -22.58 4.31 -8.24
N ARG A 205 -21.30 4.40 -8.65
CA ARG A 205 -20.78 3.69 -9.80
C ARG A 205 -20.75 2.19 -9.58
N ILE A 206 -20.34 1.72 -8.38
CA ILE A 206 -20.39 0.31 -8.01
C ILE A 206 -21.82 -0.21 -8.15
N LYS A 207 -22.80 0.46 -7.56
CA LYS A 207 -24.21 0.03 -7.61
C LYS A 207 -24.78 0.02 -9.03
N ALA A 208 -24.39 0.96 -9.87
CA ALA A 208 -24.86 1.01 -11.26
C ALA A 208 -24.30 -0.14 -12.11
N LEU A 209 -23.06 -0.58 -11.84
CA LEU A 209 -22.39 -1.56 -12.67
C LEU A 209 -22.51 -3.00 -12.11
N ALA A 210 -22.58 -3.17 -10.79
CA ALA A 210 -22.55 -4.50 -10.16
C ALA A 210 -23.69 -5.41 -10.63
N CYS A 211 -24.90 -4.86 -10.87
CA CYS A 211 -26.03 -5.65 -11.37
C CYS A 211 -25.85 -6.19 -12.79
N ASN A 212 -24.86 -5.67 -13.54
CA ASN A 212 -24.56 -6.06 -14.90
C ASN A 212 -23.21 -6.80 -15.02
N CYS A 213 -22.71 -7.33 -13.93
CA CYS A 213 -21.46 -8.11 -13.87
C CYS A 213 -21.75 -9.47 -13.26
N LEU A 214 -21.00 -10.47 -13.68
CA LEU A 214 -21.07 -11.84 -13.18
C LEU A 214 -19.94 -12.15 -12.19
N THR A 215 -18.85 -11.40 -12.26
CA THR A 215 -17.65 -11.60 -11.41
C THR A 215 -17.15 -10.29 -10.82
N LEU A 216 -16.37 -10.40 -9.73
CA LEU A 216 -15.71 -9.23 -9.12
C LEU A 216 -14.68 -8.60 -10.07
N ASP A 217 -13.95 -9.42 -10.82
CA ASP A 217 -12.97 -8.93 -11.79
C ASP A 217 -13.61 -8.16 -12.95
N GLU A 218 -14.73 -8.64 -13.47
CA GLU A 218 -15.51 -7.91 -14.47
C GLU A 218 -15.99 -6.56 -13.93
N LEU A 219 -16.42 -6.53 -12.68
CA LEU A 219 -16.83 -5.29 -12.01
C LEU A 219 -15.64 -4.34 -11.87
N LYS A 220 -14.47 -4.81 -11.42
CA LYS A 220 -13.24 -4.00 -11.29
C LYS A 220 -12.83 -3.38 -12.64
N GLU A 221 -12.85 -4.15 -13.72
CA GLU A 221 -12.52 -3.66 -15.07
C GLU A 221 -13.48 -2.54 -15.50
N LYS A 222 -14.79 -2.71 -15.30
CA LYS A 222 -15.79 -1.69 -15.65
C LYS A 222 -15.72 -0.45 -14.74
N LEU A 223 -15.30 -0.61 -13.48
CA LEU A 223 -15.14 0.48 -12.53
C LEU A 223 -13.92 1.35 -12.86
N LYS A 224 -12.87 0.75 -13.43
CA LYS A 224 -11.59 1.39 -13.70
C LYS A 224 -11.76 2.67 -14.54
N THR A 225 -11.15 3.74 -14.07
CA THR A 225 -11.06 5.05 -14.75
C THR A 225 -9.75 5.73 -14.38
N LYS A 226 -9.47 6.91 -14.93
CA LYS A 226 -8.34 7.76 -14.49
C LYS A 226 -8.46 8.13 -13.00
N ARG A 227 -9.68 8.26 -12.47
CA ARG A 227 -9.96 8.61 -11.08
C ARG A 227 -9.95 7.39 -10.16
N TYR A 228 -10.48 6.27 -10.61
CA TYR A 228 -10.54 5.00 -9.90
C TYR A 228 -9.53 4.04 -10.51
N THR A 229 -8.31 4.09 -10.01
CA THR A 229 -7.22 3.23 -10.48
C THR A 229 -7.40 1.79 -9.94
N TYR A 230 -6.76 0.83 -10.56
CA TYR A 230 -6.77 -0.56 -10.11
C TYR A 230 -6.36 -0.69 -8.63
N ALA A 231 -5.28 -0.01 -8.23
CA ALA A 231 -4.78 -0.02 -6.86
C ALA A 231 -5.77 0.53 -5.82
N ARG A 232 -6.74 1.38 -6.27
CA ARG A 232 -7.81 1.89 -5.39
C ARG A 232 -9.00 0.93 -5.32
N LEU A 233 -9.17 0.06 -6.33
CA LEU A 233 -10.29 -0.87 -6.44
C LEU A 233 -9.98 -2.26 -5.90
N SER A 234 -8.71 -2.59 -5.70
CA SER A 234 -8.22 -3.84 -5.14
C SER A 234 -8.18 -3.82 -3.65
#